data_77afcd0132ba30c03f7eabea5286ccba
#
_entry.id   77afcd0132ba30c03f7eabea5286ccba
#
_cell.length_a   1.000
_cell.length_b   1.000
_cell.length_c   1.000
_cell.angle_alpha   90.00
_cell.angle_beta   90.00
_cell.angle_gamma   90.00
#
_symmetry.space_group_name_H-M   'P 1'
#
loop_
_entity.id
_entity.type
_entity.pdbx_description
1 polymer ?
#
loop_
_entity_poly.entity_id
_entity_poly.type
_entity_poly.pdbx_seq_one_letter_code
_entity_poly.pdbx_strand_id
1 'polypeptide(L)'
;MSKSQRLTTTFLNNLKPNPASSKSTDYEVNLSAMKDSGLPTGVRCLVGKSGGKRFLLRYTSPVTGKKASIGLGKHPETDLTTLRKTAKEYRQQIIEGVDPKLERDNQTTEKTMTLERFFDEVYLPLAKQKRSWKDDAARFRLAKSIHHISIHDLTAADIIKVQMEMQNAVTIKGKPYAPASINRVLALLKTINRQAYKLMDAPLIADKVSLLKEDNVRTGYLSESQLKEFIGHALNHEDKSIGAYLVLLFLTGARDKELRLRLKSDVNWEEKTLTIPHTKNGSSHVIYLSDYMLEILRSVPHVANNPYLFPGRKKGKPVGQPRHAFKAIKAKMGLPDIPGDKANLTLHSARHTVGSLLASQGVSLHDIAKQLNHADLSSTRRYSKLTVGRRREIGSRLSDMVTAKPEIRWE
;
A
#
# COMPACT_ATOMS: atom_id res chain seq x y z
N MET A 1 9.90 59.21 -22.35
CA MET A 1 9.84 60.02 -21.09
C MET A 1 11.26 60.33 -20.66
N SER A 2 11.51 61.60 -20.31
CA SER A 2 12.84 62.15 -20.03
C SER A 2 13.48 61.48 -18.80
N LYS A 3 14.79 61.17 -18.87
CA LYS A 3 15.62 60.67 -17.76
C LYS A 3 15.69 61.61 -16.53
N SER A 4 15.10 62.79 -16.64
CA SER A 4 15.11 63.84 -15.57
C SER A 4 13.98 63.70 -14.55
N GLN A 5 12.98 62.85 -14.76
CA GLN A 5 11.82 62.76 -13.90
C GLN A 5 12.06 61.78 -12.72
N ARG A 6 11.83 62.24 -11.46
CA ARG A 6 11.98 61.42 -10.25
C ARG A 6 10.81 60.47 -10.03
N LEU A 7 11.08 59.30 -9.55
CA LEU A 7 10.07 58.35 -9.12
C LEU A 7 9.50 58.72 -7.75
N THR A 8 8.25 59.21 -7.73
CA THR A 8 7.51 59.57 -6.53
C THR A 8 6.09 59.00 -6.58
N THR A 9 5.40 58.93 -5.44
CA THR A 9 3.98 58.49 -5.39
C THR A 9 3.11 59.46 -6.21
N THR A 10 3.38 60.77 -6.15
CA THR A 10 2.70 61.79 -6.95
C THR A 10 2.86 61.54 -8.46
N PHE A 11 4.08 61.13 -8.89
CA PHE A 11 4.29 60.75 -10.30
C PHE A 11 3.41 59.56 -10.69
N LEU A 12 3.34 58.53 -9.85
CA LEU A 12 2.51 57.33 -10.11
C LEU A 12 1.02 57.74 -10.17
N ASN A 13 0.55 58.56 -9.25
CA ASN A 13 -0.84 59.04 -9.22
C ASN A 13 -1.23 59.77 -10.51
N ASN A 14 -0.33 60.59 -11.05
CA ASN A 14 -0.54 61.39 -12.21
C ASN A 14 -0.42 60.66 -13.56
N LEU A 15 -0.06 59.38 -13.57
CA LEU A 15 -0.05 58.57 -14.81
C LEU A 15 -1.46 58.40 -15.33
N LYS A 16 -1.70 58.93 -16.54
CA LYS A 16 -3.01 58.89 -17.21
C LYS A 16 -3.36 57.49 -17.66
N PRO A 17 -4.63 57.10 -17.64
CA PRO A 17 -5.06 55.80 -18.20
C PRO A 17 -4.63 55.62 -19.65
N ASN A 18 -4.45 54.36 -20.06
CA ASN A 18 -4.19 54.03 -21.46
C ASN A 18 -5.43 54.48 -22.31
N PRO A 19 -5.26 55.24 -23.40
CA PRO A 19 -6.38 55.67 -24.20
C PRO A 19 -7.26 54.52 -24.68
N ALA A 20 -8.58 54.70 -24.68
CA ALA A 20 -9.53 53.70 -25.16
C ALA A 20 -9.26 53.29 -26.62
N SER A 21 -8.78 54.22 -27.45
CA SER A 21 -8.39 54.02 -28.85
C SER A 21 -7.11 53.20 -29.04
N SER A 22 -6.33 52.97 -27.98
CA SER A 22 -5.11 52.17 -28.07
C SER A 22 -5.43 50.72 -28.40
N LYS A 23 -4.68 50.11 -29.33
CA LYS A 23 -4.74 48.68 -29.64
C LYS A 23 -4.24 47.81 -28.46
N SER A 24 -3.37 48.38 -27.61
CA SER A 24 -2.84 47.66 -26.42
C SER A 24 -3.76 47.84 -25.22
N THR A 25 -3.87 46.83 -24.39
CA THR A 25 -4.60 46.87 -23.11
C THR A 25 -3.92 47.78 -22.09
N ASP A 26 -2.60 47.84 -22.12
CA ASP A 26 -1.77 48.60 -21.21
C ASP A 26 -0.64 49.32 -21.95
N TYR A 27 -0.13 50.43 -21.40
CA TYR A 27 1.15 50.98 -21.79
C TYR A 27 2.15 50.83 -20.65
N GLU A 28 3.44 50.83 -21.00
CA GLU A 28 4.53 50.50 -20.10
C GLU A 28 5.39 51.70 -19.77
N VAL A 29 5.64 51.95 -18.49
CA VAL A 29 6.55 52.99 -17.98
C VAL A 29 7.77 52.32 -17.36
N ASN A 30 8.97 52.71 -17.81
CA ASN A 30 10.22 52.20 -17.29
C ASN A 30 10.58 52.89 -15.98
N LEU A 31 10.21 52.31 -14.85
CA LEU A 31 10.50 52.87 -13.53
C LEU A 31 11.98 52.81 -13.15
N SER A 32 12.68 51.77 -13.57
CA SER A 32 14.11 51.60 -13.23
C SER A 32 15.03 52.62 -13.92
N ALA A 33 14.58 53.27 -15.01
CA ALA A 33 15.34 54.31 -15.73
C ALA A 33 15.11 55.71 -15.17
N MET A 34 14.23 55.91 -14.18
CA MET A 34 13.91 57.18 -13.61
C MET A 34 14.97 57.64 -12.61
N LYS A 35 15.14 58.94 -12.44
CA LYS A 35 16.08 59.52 -11.48
C LYS A 35 15.72 59.12 -10.05
N ASP A 36 16.71 58.75 -9.26
CA ASP A 36 16.56 58.32 -7.87
C ASP A 36 15.52 57.19 -7.64
N SER A 37 15.33 56.31 -8.64
CA SER A 37 14.33 55.24 -8.55
C SER A 37 14.65 54.24 -7.45
N GLY A 38 15.94 53.91 -7.24
CA GLY A 38 16.39 52.86 -6.28
C GLY A 38 15.91 51.46 -6.68
N LEU A 39 15.39 51.28 -7.88
CA LEU A 39 14.86 50.05 -8.42
C LEU A 39 15.88 49.32 -9.30
N PRO A 40 15.96 47.99 -9.26
CA PRO A 40 16.82 47.22 -10.16
C PRO A 40 16.31 47.33 -11.62
N THR A 41 17.24 47.15 -12.55
CA THR A 41 16.94 47.13 -13.99
C THR A 41 15.84 46.15 -14.34
N GLY A 42 14.86 46.56 -15.15
CA GLY A 42 13.76 45.72 -15.58
C GLY A 42 12.43 45.97 -14.86
N VAL A 43 12.41 46.82 -13.81
CA VAL A 43 11.15 47.18 -13.15
C VAL A 43 10.33 48.13 -14.00
N ARG A 44 9.09 47.76 -14.24
CA ARG A 44 8.11 48.46 -15.12
C ARG A 44 6.80 48.69 -14.39
N CYS A 45 6.08 49.76 -14.78
CA CYS A 45 4.70 49.97 -14.42
C CYS A 45 3.84 49.81 -15.68
N LEU A 46 2.84 48.95 -15.62
CA LEU A 46 1.79 48.81 -16.64
C LEU A 46 0.59 49.64 -16.21
N VAL A 47 0.14 50.53 -17.08
CA VAL A 47 -1.04 51.37 -16.86
C VAL A 47 -2.15 50.94 -17.81
N GLY A 48 -3.24 50.42 -17.25
CA GLY A 48 -4.37 49.92 -17.99
C GLY A 48 -5.35 51.01 -18.47
N LYS A 49 -6.31 50.64 -19.31
CA LYS A 49 -7.38 51.51 -19.79
C LYS A 49 -8.29 52.02 -18.69
N SER A 50 -8.46 51.25 -17.61
CA SER A 50 -9.19 51.65 -16.39
C SER A 50 -8.39 52.55 -15.45
N GLY A 51 -7.14 52.89 -15.80
CA GLY A 51 -6.24 53.63 -14.92
C GLY A 51 -5.54 52.79 -13.85
N GLY A 52 -5.83 51.49 -13.77
CA GLY A 52 -5.15 50.58 -12.87
C GLY A 52 -3.66 50.48 -13.22
N LYS A 53 -2.80 50.46 -12.17
CA LYS A 53 -1.35 50.45 -12.31
C LYS A 53 -0.78 49.21 -11.65
N ARG A 54 -0.04 48.41 -12.42
CA ARG A 54 0.57 47.15 -11.97
C ARG A 54 2.09 47.23 -12.12
N PHE A 55 2.83 46.76 -11.11
CA PHE A 55 4.30 46.69 -11.15
C PHE A 55 4.75 45.32 -11.54
N LEU A 56 5.81 45.22 -12.34
CA LEU A 56 6.43 43.96 -12.69
C LEU A 56 7.95 44.14 -12.88
N LEU A 57 8.69 43.05 -12.68
CA LEU A 57 10.09 42.91 -13.03
C LEU A 57 10.21 42.07 -14.29
N ARG A 58 10.80 42.64 -15.35
CA ARG A 58 11.19 41.92 -16.57
C ARG A 58 12.64 41.48 -16.43
N TYR A 59 12.89 40.20 -16.76
CA TYR A 59 14.24 39.61 -16.66
C TYR A 59 14.39 38.50 -17.68
N THR A 60 15.61 38.00 -17.82
CA THR A 60 15.90 36.71 -18.48
C THR A 60 16.01 35.64 -17.43
N SER A 61 15.22 34.58 -17.55
CA SER A 61 15.24 33.46 -16.63
C SER A 61 16.64 32.80 -16.58
N PRO A 62 17.26 32.69 -15.42
CA PRO A 62 18.56 32.03 -15.29
C PRO A 62 18.48 30.53 -15.56
N VAL A 63 17.26 29.93 -15.44
CA VAL A 63 17.04 28.51 -15.63
C VAL A 63 16.75 28.17 -17.11
N THR A 64 15.87 28.97 -17.76
CA THR A 64 15.40 28.64 -19.11
C THR A 64 16.07 29.46 -20.21
N GLY A 65 16.80 30.54 -19.89
CA GLY A 65 17.37 31.49 -20.84
C GLY A 65 16.36 32.37 -21.58
N LYS A 66 15.05 32.21 -21.29
CA LYS A 66 13.97 32.96 -21.98
C LYS A 66 13.60 34.21 -21.21
N LYS A 67 13.02 35.21 -21.95
CA LYS A 67 12.44 36.41 -21.32
C LYS A 67 11.25 36.04 -20.44
N ALA A 68 11.26 36.51 -19.20
CA ALA A 68 10.22 36.30 -18.21
C ALA A 68 9.81 37.60 -17.52
N SER A 69 8.70 37.58 -16.82
CA SER A 69 8.26 38.67 -15.95
C SER A 69 7.55 38.15 -14.71
N ILE A 70 7.77 38.83 -13.58
CA ILE A 70 7.10 38.53 -12.32
C ILE A 70 6.42 39.79 -11.79
N GLY A 71 5.18 39.66 -11.27
CA GLY A 71 4.43 40.78 -10.69
C GLY A 71 4.99 41.20 -9.34
N LEU A 72 5.08 42.51 -9.11
CA LEU A 72 5.58 43.13 -7.88
C LEU A 72 4.46 43.84 -7.07
N GLY A 73 3.20 43.68 -7.48
CA GLY A 73 2.05 44.29 -6.83
C GLY A 73 1.35 45.36 -7.66
N LYS A 74 0.37 46.05 -7.04
CA LYS A 74 -0.44 47.07 -7.68
C LYS A 74 -0.38 48.39 -6.89
N HIS A 75 -0.46 49.52 -7.58
CA HIS A 75 -0.64 50.83 -6.94
C HIS A 75 -2.13 51.12 -6.76
N PRO A 76 -2.58 51.68 -5.59
CA PRO A 76 -1.78 52.18 -4.47
C PRO A 76 -1.44 51.11 -3.39
N GLU A 77 -1.90 49.85 -3.50
CA GLU A 77 -1.72 48.80 -2.47
C GLU A 77 -0.24 48.54 -2.16
N THR A 78 0.63 48.65 -3.17
CA THR A 78 2.09 48.46 -3.02
C THR A 78 2.75 49.84 -3.08
N ASP A 79 3.32 50.28 -1.95
CA ASP A 79 4.08 51.52 -1.87
C ASP A 79 5.48 51.40 -2.51
N LEU A 80 6.17 52.52 -2.72
CA LEU A 80 7.50 52.52 -3.34
C LEU A 80 8.58 51.84 -2.49
N THR A 81 8.41 51.82 -1.19
CA THR A 81 9.38 51.16 -0.28
C THR A 81 9.28 49.64 -0.40
N THR A 82 8.08 49.12 -0.32
CA THR A 82 7.77 47.70 -0.55
C THR A 82 8.17 47.26 -1.95
N LEU A 83 7.84 48.07 -2.98
CA LEU A 83 8.24 47.81 -4.37
C LEU A 83 9.75 47.67 -4.53
N ARG A 84 10.53 48.60 -3.91
CA ARG A 84 12.01 48.54 -3.94
C ARG A 84 12.56 47.30 -3.25
N LYS A 85 12.00 46.94 -2.10
CA LYS A 85 12.40 45.74 -1.30
C LYS A 85 12.17 44.50 -2.13
N THR A 86 10.95 44.25 -2.55
CA THR A 86 10.58 43.04 -3.32
C THR A 86 11.33 42.92 -4.65
N ALA A 87 11.49 44.07 -5.35
CA ALA A 87 12.24 44.05 -6.61
C ALA A 87 13.72 43.71 -6.42
N LYS A 88 14.36 44.16 -5.32
CA LYS A 88 15.73 43.80 -4.97
C LYS A 88 15.86 42.30 -4.58
N GLU A 89 14.92 41.81 -3.80
CA GLU A 89 14.88 40.39 -3.40
C GLU A 89 14.78 39.48 -4.62
N TYR A 90 13.86 39.73 -5.53
CA TYR A 90 13.76 38.95 -6.77
C TYR A 90 15.00 39.09 -7.67
N ARG A 91 15.58 40.30 -7.70
CA ARG A 91 16.82 40.49 -8.47
C ARG A 91 17.99 39.68 -7.90
N GLN A 92 18.08 39.61 -6.59
CA GLN A 92 19.08 38.79 -5.90
C GLN A 92 18.89 37.30 -6.22
N GLN A 93 17.68 36.79 -6.14
CA GLN A 93 17.37 35.40 -6.52
C GLN A 93 17.82 35.10 -7.97
N ILE A 94 17.55 36.02 -8.90
CA ILE A 94 17.94 35.86 -10.30
C ILE A 94 19.47 35.81 -10.44
N ILE A 95 20.22 36.61 -9.68
CA ILE A 95 21.69 36.60 -9.67
C ILE A 95 22.21 35.28 -9.09
N GLU A 96 21.54 34.72 -8.10
CA GLU A 96 21.85 33.43 -7.48
C GLU A 96 21.44 32.22 -8.35
N GLY A 97 20.90 32.46 -9.55
CA GLY A 97 20.51 31.40 -10.47
C GLY A 97 19.09 30.85 -10.26
N VAL A 98 18.30 31.44 -9.34
CA VAL A 98 16.92 31.04 -9.07
C VAL A 98 15.97 31.86 -9.93
N ASP A 99 14.98 31.21 -10.57
CA ASP A 99 13.89 31.89 -11.28
C ASP A 99 12.72 32.16 -10.34
N PRO A 100 12.48 33.41 -9.90
CA PRO A 100 11.47 33.71 -8.89
C PRO A 100 10.04 33.45 -9.38
N LYS A 101 9.79 33.43 -10.69
CA LYS A 101 8.48 33.06 -11.24
C LYS A 101 8.26 31.56 -11.16
N LEU A 102 9.23 30.79 -11.61
CA LEU A 102 9.15 29.32 -11.53
C LEU A 102 9.03 28.86 -10.08
N GLU A 103 9.80 29.44 -9.17
CA GLU A 103 9.74 29.15 -7.74
C GLU A 103 8.33 29.43 -7.16
N ARG A 104 7.77 30.59 -7.44
CA ARG A 104 6.41 30.95 -7.00
C ARG A 104 5.34 30.05 -7.60
N ASP A 105 5.47 29.73 -8.90
CA ASP A 105 4.51 28.88 -9.61
C ASP A 105 4.60 27.44 -9.10
N ASN A 106 5.81 26.94 -8.79
CA ASN A 106 6.02 25.65 -8.15
C ASN A 106 5.41 25.61 -6.74
N GLN A 107 5.70 26.59 -5.90
CA GLN A 107 5.08 26.69 -4.55
C GLN A 107 3.55 26.75 -4.61
N THR A 108 2.99 27.43 -5.61
CA THR A 108 1.55 27.48 -5.83
C THR A 108 1.00 26.11 -6.25
N THR A 109 1.72 25.41 -7.15
CA THR A 109 1.33 24.07 -7.63
C THR A 109 1.42 23.04 -6.50
N GLU A 110 2.48 23.08 -5.69
CA GLU A 110 2.64 22.20 -4.53
C GLU A 110 1.53 22.43 -3.50
N LYS A 111 1.22 23.69 -3.16
CA LYS A 111 0.11 24.02 -2.26
C LYS A 111 -1.27 23.62 -2.80
N THR A 112 -1.43 23.50 -4.11
CA THR A 112 -2.71 23.07 -4.75
C THR A 112 -2.75 21.58 -5.05
N MET A 113 -1.69 20.82 -4.74
CA MET A 113 -1.66 19.37 -4.92
C MET A 113 -2.60 18.69 -3.93
N THR A 114 -3.81 18.34 -4.37
CA THR A 114 -4.78 17.61 -3.55
C THR A 114 -4.36 16.16 -3.34
N LEU A 115 -4.89 15.52 -2.29
CA LEU A 115 -4.66 14.11 -2.02
C LEU A 115 -5.07 13.21 -3.21
N GLU A 116 -6.15 13.55 -3.91
CA GLU A 116 -6.60 12.85 -5.11
C GLU A 116 -5.59 12.98 -6.25
N ARG A 117 -5.16 14.20 -6.56
CA ARG A 117 -4.15 14.42 -7.60
C ARG A 117 -2.82 13.71 -7.27
N PHE A 118 -2.36 13.80 -6.04
CA PHE A 118 -1.16 13.09 -5.61
C PHE A 118 -1.31 11.57 -5.75
N PHE A 119 -2.49 11.06 -5.39
CA PHE A 119 -2.76 9.62 -5.57
C PHE A 119 -2.69 9.22 -7.04
N ASP A 120 -3.37 9.94 -7.93
CA ASP A 120 -3.48 9.56 -9.35
C ASP A 120 -2.20 9.84 -10.14
N GLU A 121 -1.55 10.99 -9.91
CA GLU A 121 -0.41 11.45 -10.69
C GLU A 121 0.94 10.88 -10.17
N VAL A 122 1.05 10.61 -8.86
CA VAL A 122 2.33 10.21 -8.23
C VAL A 122 2.25 8.80 -7.65
N TYR A 123 1.30 8.54 -6.73
CA TYR A 123 1.25 7.25 -6.02
C TYR A 123 0.87 6.09 -6.93
N LEU A 124 -0.21 6.23 -7.70
CA LEU A 124 -0.76 5.15 -8.50
C LEU A 124 0.18 4.65 -9.61
N PRO A 125 0.91 5.51 -10.35
CA PRO A 125 1.93 5.06 -11.30
C PRO A 125 3.01 4.18 -10.65
N LEU A 126 3.50 4.56 -9.47
CA LEU A 126 4.47 3.77 -8.70
C LEU A 126 3.83 2.46 -8.18
N ALA A 127 2.59 2.52 -7.71
CA ALA A 127 1.88 1.36 -7.19
C ALA A 127 1.55 0.34 -8.28
N LYS A 128 1.42 0.71 -9.55
CA LYS A 128 1.16 -0.22 -10.67
C LYS A 128 2.22 -1.30 -10.85
N GLN A 129 3.43 -1.11 -10.30
CA GLN A 129 4.45 -2.16 -10.24
C GLN A 129 4.05 -3.32 -9.31
N LYS A 130 3.11 -3.11 -8.38
CA LYS A 130 2.59 -4.13 -7.46
C LYS A 130 1.38 -4.84 -8.09
N ARG A 131 1.26 -6.15 -7.90
CA ARG A 131 0.04 -6.90 -8.32
C ARG A 131 -1.25 -6.41 -7.64
N SER A 132 -1.13 -5.79 -6.45
CA SER A 132 -2.26 -5.35 -5.62
C SER A 132 -2.68 -3.89 -5.84
N TRP A 133 -2.18 -3.19 -6.86
CA TRP A 133 -2.50 -1.78 -7.10
C TRP A 133 -4.00 -1.49 -7.24
N LYS A 134 -4.75 -2.46 -7.81
CA LYS A 134 -6.22 -2.35 -7.94
C LYS A 134 -6.91 -2.32 -6.59
N ASP A 135 -6.38 -3.05 -5.60
CA ASP A 135 -6.88 -3.03 -4.23
C ASP A 135 -6.60 -1.68 -3.57
N ASP A 136 -5.42 -1.09 -3.84
CA ASP A 136 -5.08 0.23 -3.33
C ASP A 136 -6.03 1.30 -3.91
N ALA A 137 -6.29 1.26 -5.22
CA ALA A 137 -7.26 2.16 -5.85
C ALA A 137 -8.69 1.98 -5.31
N ALA A 138 -9.10 0.73 -5.03
CA ALA A 138 -10.41 0.47 -4.44
C ALA A 138 -10.51 0.98 -2.99
N ARG A 139 -9.45 0.84 -2.20
CA ARG A 139 -9.38 1.35 -0.82
C ARG A 139 -9.35 2.87 -0.77
N PHE A 140 -8.58 3.51 -1.67
CA PHE A 140 -8.50 4.96 -1.74
C PHE A 140 -9.87 5.60 -1.94
N ARG A 141 -10.72 5.02 -2.80
CA ARG A 141 -12.10 5.50 -3.01
C ARG A 141 -12.95 5.56 -1.75
N LEU A 142 -12.64 4.77 -0.71
CA LEU A 142 -13.35 4.81 0.57
C LEU A 142 -12.98 6.03 1.42
N ALA A 143 -11.92 6.75 1.08
CA ALA A 143 -11.48 7.98 1.74
C ALA A 143 -11.93 9.25 0.99
N LYS A 144 -13.03 9.19 0.21
CA LYS A 144 -13.47 10.29 -0.67
C LYS A 144 -13.67 11.62 0.06
N SER A 145 -14.04 11.59 1.32
CA SER A 145 -14.29 12.81 2.14
C SER A 145 -13.06 13.71 2.30
N ILE A 146 -11.84 13.19 2.07
CA ILE A 146 -10.59 13.93 2.22
C ILE A 146 -9.83 14.11 0.90
N HIS A 147 -10.34 13.65 -0.24
CA HIS A 147 -9.67 13.72 -1.54
C HIS A 147 -9.31 15.14 -1.98
N HIS A 148 -10.16 16.11 -1.65
CA HIS A 148 -10.01 17.52 -2.01
C HIS A 148 -8.99 18.29 -1.17
N ILE A 149 -8.53 17.71 -0.06
CA ILE A 149 -7.59 18.37 0.85
C ILE A 149 -6.20 18.37 0.21
N SER A 150 -5.49 19.50 0.31
CA SER A 150 -4.08 19.57 -0.11
C SER A 150 -3.22 18.62 0.74
N ILE A 151 -2.24 17.96 0.12
CA ILE A 151 -1.30 17.09 0.86
C ILE A 151 -0.53 17.84 1.94
N HIS A 152 -0.34 19.15 1.80
CA HIS A 152 0.33 20.01 2.77
C HIS A 152 -0.58 20.43 3.94
N ASP A 153 -1.90 20.46 3.71
CA ASP A 153 -2.89 20.82 4.72
C ASP A 153 -3.54 19.62 5.38
N LEU A 154 -3.22 18.41 4.90
CA LEU A 154 -3.77 17.15 5.43
C LEU A 154 -3.31 16.94 6.88
N THR A 155 -4.25 16.63 7.77
CA THR A 155 -4.01 16.41 9.20
C THR A 155 -4.29 14.98 9.62
N ALA A 156 -3.81 14.58 10.79
CA ALA A 156 -4.16 13.29 11.39
C ALA A 156 -5.67 13.20 11.68
N ALA A 157 -6.32 14.33 12.02
CA ALA A 157 -7.77 14.38 12.26
C ALA A 157 -8.57 14.03 11.01
N ASP A 158 -8.12 14.43 9.81
CA ASP A 158 -8.78 14.08 8.57
C ASP A 158 -8.74 12.57 8.31
N ILE A 159 -7.61 11.92 8.59
CA ILE A 159 -7.52 10.46 8.46
C ILE A 159 -8.39 9.76 9.51
N ILE A 160 -8.45 10.27 10.74
CA ILE A 160 -9.34 9.76 11.80
C ILE A 160 -10.82 9.96 11.42
N LYS A 161 -11.16 11.05 10.76
CA LYS A 161 -12.51 11.26 10.21
C LYS A 161 -12.90 10.14 9.25
N VAL A 162 -12.04 9.75 8.32
CA VAL A 162 -12.27 8.60 7.43
C VAL A 162 -12.50 7.31 8.24
N GLN A 163 -11.72 7.09 9.31
CA GLN A 163 -11.93 5.94 10.21
C GLN A 163 -13.33 5.95 10.81
N MET A 164 -13.79 7.09 11.36
CA MET A 164 -15.12 7.22 11.97
C MET A 164 -16.25 7.05 10.95
N GLU A 165 -16.09 7.63 9.76
CA GLU A 165 -17.05 7.47 8.66
C GLU A 165 -17.21 6.00 8.29
N MET A 166 -16.12 5.26 8.17
CA MET A 166 -16.15 3.83 7.87
C MET A 166 -16.71 2.97 9.01
N GLN A 167 -16.48 3.36 10.27
CA GLN A 167 -17.06 2.64 11.42
C GLN A 167 -18.59 2.75 11.45
N ASN A 168 -19.14 3.89 11.01
CA ASN A 168 -20.56 4.16 10.96
C ASN A 168 -21.23 3.72 9.63
N ALA A 169 -20.44 3.36 8.62
CA ALA A 169 -20.91 2.95 7.31
C ALA A 169 -21.13 1.44 7.21
N VAL A 170 -21.94 1.04 6.25
CA VAL A 170 -22.14 -0.36 5.87
C VAL A 170 -21.56 -0.63 4.49
N THR A 171 -21.10 -1.85 4.31
CA THR A 171 -20.64 -2.34 3.00
C THR A 171 -21.81 -2.48 2.02
N ILE A 172 -21.53 -2.66 0.73
CA ILE A 172 -22.55 -2.96 -0.31
C ILE A 172 -23.44 -4.16 0.08
N LYS A 173 -22.95 -5.06 0.94
CA LYS A 173 -23.71 -6.21 1.45
C LYS A 173 -24.51 -5.92 2.73
N GLY A 174 -24.66 -4.66 3.11
CA GLY A 174 -25.39 -4.24 4.31
C GLY A 174 -24.73 -4.61 5.65
N LYS A 175 -23.45 -4.99 5.66
CA LYS A 175 -22.71 -5.33 6.88
C LYS A 175 -21.77 -4.21 7.29
N PRO A 176 -21.56 -3.95 8.60
CA PRO A 176 -20.55 -3.01 9.07
C PRO A 176 -19.16 -3.37 8.53
N TYR A 177 -18.30 -2.36 8.32
CA TYR A 177 -16.90 -2.61 8.00
C TYR A 177 -16.19 -3.24 9.20
N ALA A 178 -15.50 -4.35 8.95
CA ALA A 178 -14.65 -4.96 9.97
C ALA A 178 -13.41 -4.07 10.25
N PRO A 179 -12.90 -4.02 11.51
CA PRO A 179 -11.70 -3.26 11.87
C PRO A 179 -10.52 -3.49 10.93
N ALA A 180 -10.29 -4.74 10.52
CA ALA A 180 -9.25 -5.09 9.56
C ALA A 180 -9.43 -4.43 8.18
N SER A 181 -10.66 -4.20 7.72
CA SER A 181 -10.93 -3.52 6.45
C SER A 181 -10.64 -2.03 6.56
N ILE A 182 -11.06 -1.41 7.67
CA ILE A 182 -10.75 -0.01 7.99
C ILE A 182 -9.24 0.18 8.08
N ASN A 183 -8.55 -0.65 8.84
CA ASN A 183 -7.09 -0.60 8.99
C ASN A 183 -6.32 -0.67 7.66
N ARG A 184 -6.84 -1.42 6.66
CA ARG A 184 -6.22 -1.45 5.33
C ARG A 184 -6.33 -0.12 4.59
N VAL A 185 -7.43 0.63 4.78
CA VAL A 185 -7.57 1.99 4.23
C VAL A 185 -6.63 2.95 4.96
N LEU A 186 -6.62 2.91 6.29
CA LEU A 186 -5.70 3.74 7.09
C LEU A 186 -4.24 3.47 6.76
N ALA A 187 -3.84 2.19 6.62
CA ALA A 187 -2.48 1.82 6.22
C ALA A 187 -2.11 2.34 4.83
N LEU A 188 -3.05 2.35 3.89
CA LEU A 188 -2.85 2.96 2.58
C LEU A 188 -2.65 4.47 2.71
N LEU A 189 -3.52 5.18 3.43
CA LEU A 189 -3.40 6.64 3.65
C LEU A 189 -2.07 6.99 4.33
N LYS A 190 -1.64 6.20 5.32
CA LYS A 190 -0.31 6.35 5.94
C LYS A 190 0.82 6.17 4.93
N THR A 191 0.70 5.22 4.01
CA THR A 191 1.71 4.98 2.97
C THR A 191 1.76 6.13 1.98
N ILE A 192 0.61 6.65 1.55
CA ILE A 192 0.50 7.81 0.66
C ILE A 192 1.13 9.05 1.33
N ASN A 193 0.79 9.31 2.60
CA ASN A 193 1.37 10.43 3.35
C ASN A 193 2.90 10.33 3.50
N ARG A 194 3.44 9.15 3.79
CA ARG A 194 4.90 8.96 3.84
C ARG A 194 5.57 9.20 2.48
N GLN A 195 4.89 8.89 1.38
CA GLN A 195 5.41 9.22 0.04
C GLN A 195 5.30 10.71 -0.25
N ALA A 196 4.20 11.37 0.12
CA ALA A 196 4.04 12.81 -0.01
C ALA A 196 5.11 13.56 0.81
N TYR A 197 5.39 13.11 2.02
CA TYR A 197 6.50 13.63 2.83
C TYR A 197 7.85 13.49 2.13
N LYS A 198 8.14 12.33 1.54
CA LYS A 198 9.44 12.05 0.90
C LYS A 198 9.65 12.78 -0.42
N LEU A 199 8.59 13.02 -1.18
CA LEU A 199 8.67 13.52 -2.54
C LEU A 199 8.30 14.99 -2.70
N MET A 200 7.54 15.53 -1.75
CA MET A 200 6.97 16.89 -1.82
C MET A 200 7.00 17.61 -0.46
N ASP A 201 7.80 17.16 0.48
CA ASP A 201 7.98 17.76 1.82
C ASP A 201 6.65 18.03 2.57
N ALA A 202 5.61 17.24 2.28
CA ALA A 202 4.33 17.33 2.98
C ALA A 202 4.50 16.92 4.47
N PRO A 203 3.65 17.42 5.40
CA PRO A 203 3.75 17.07 6.81
C PRO A 203 3.65 15.55 7.05
N LEU A 204 4.56 14.99 7.85
CA LEU A 204 4.50 13.58 8.24
C LEU A 204 3.49 13.37 9.36
N ILE A 205 2.26 12.98 9.00
CA ILE A 205 1.16 12.72 9.94
C ILE A 205 0.90 11.22 10.16
N ALA A 206 1.47 10.37 9.31
CA ALA A 206 1.23 8.93 9.32
C ALA A 206 1.46 8.27 10.68
N ASP A 207 2.43 8.75 11.45
CA ASP A 207 2.81 8.15 12.72
C ASP A 207 1.89 8.58 13.88
N LYS A 208 1.11 9.66 13.69
CA LYS A 208 0.09 10.13 14.62
C LYS A 208 -1.23 9.35 14.53
N VAL A 209 -1.40 8.50 13.50
CA VAL A 209 -2.62 7.73 13.27
C VAL A 209 -2.44 6.29 13.77
N SER A 210 -3.19 5.93 14.79
CA SER A 210 -3.24 4.56 15.33
C SER A 210 -4.24 3.69 14.55
N LEU A 211 -3.91 2.41 14.39
CA LEU A 211 -4.82 1.44 13.81
C LEU A 211 -5.77 0.89 14.88
N LEU A 212 -6.95 0.45 14.45
CA LEU A 212 -7.92 -0.22 15.31
C LEU A 212 -7.37 -1.57 15.78
N LYS A 213 -7.73 -1.97 17.00
CA LYS A 213 -7.41 -3.32 17.50
C LYS A 213 -8.15 -4.36 16.64
N GLU A 214 -7.38 -5.29 16.07
CA GLU A 214 -7.94 -6.40 15.31
C GLU A 214 -7.97 -7.66 16.17
N ASP A 215 -9.12 -8.32 16.18
CA ASP A 215 -9.27 -9.64 16.76
C ASP A 215 -9.76 -10.60 15.66
N ASN A 216 -8.86 -10.94 14.75
CA ASN A 216 -9.13 -11.71 13.53
C ASN A 216 -8.35 -13.03 13.48
N VAL A 217 -7.75 -13.45 14.60
CA VAL A 217 -7.00 -14.71 14.66
C VAL A 217 -7.96 -15.89 14.52
N ARG A 218 -7.85 -16.62 13.42
CA ARG A 218 -8.61 -17.85 13.20
C ARG A 218 -8.08 -18.96 14.09
N THR A 219 -8.98 -19.71 14.73
CA THR A 219 -8.65 -20.80 15.65
C THR A 219 -9.05 -22.17 15.10
N GLY A 220 -9.88 -22.22 14.03
CA GLY A 220 -10.38 -23.48 13.46
C GLY A 220 -9.28 -24.28 12.75
N TYR A 221 -9.06 -25.50 13.22
CA TYR A 221 -8.24 -26.54 12.57
C TYR A 221 -8.86 -27.91 12.85
N LEU A 222 -8.54 -28.92 12.05
CA LEU A 222 -9.01 -30.30 12.25
C LEU A 222 -8.14 -31.02 13.26
N SER A 223 -8.76 -31.77 14.19
CA SER A 223 -8.05 -32.76 14.99
C SER A 223 -7.49 -33.89 14.10
N GLU A 224 -6.66 -34.77 14.63
CA GLU A 224 -6.13 -35.90 13.87
C GLU A 224 -7.24 -36.83 13.38
N SER A 225 -8.23 -37.14 14.23
CA SER A 225 -9.38 -37.98 13.85
C SER A 225 -10.23 -37.30 12.77
N GLN A 226 -10.51 -36.00 12.92
CA GLN A 226 -11.22 -35.24 11.92
C GLN A 226 -10.45 -35.11 10.59
N LEU A 227 -9.11 -35.03 10.63
CA LEU A 227 -8.31 -35.02 9.42
C LEU A 227 -8.39 -36.36 8.68
N LYS A 228 -8.34 -37.49 9.40
CA LYS A 228 -8.53 -38.83 8.80
C LYS A 228 -9.89 -38.97 8.14
N GLU A 229 -10.95 -38.53 8.82
CA GLU A 229 -12.32 -38.53 8.29
C GLU A 229 -12.45 -37.62 7.05
N PHE A 230 -11.88 -36.41 7.11
CA PHE A 230 -11.84 -35.46 5.98
C PHE A 230 -11.17 -36.07 4.75
N ILE A 231 -10.01 -36.70 4.92
CA ILE A 231 -9.28 -37.37 3.86
C ILE A 231 -10.13 -38.48 3.25
N GLY A 232 -10.81 -39.30 4.04
CA GLY A 232 -11.71 -40.35 3.57
C GLY A 232 -12.83 -39.76 2.69
N HIS A 233 -13.48 -38.72 3.12
CA HIS A 233 -14.52 -38.03 2.30
C HIS A 233 -13.95 -37.39 1.03
N ALA A 234 -12.74 -36.80 1.10
CA ALA A 234 -12.10 -36.18 -0.05
C ALA A 234 -11.71 -37.21 -1.11
N LEU A 235 -11.15 -38.37 -0.73
CA LEU A 235 -10.80 -39.46 -1.65
C LEU A 235 -12.04 -40.06 -2.34
N ASN A 236 -13.17 -40.09 -1.65
CA ASN A 236 -14.45 -40.55 -2.18
C ASN A 236 -15.22 -39.47 -2.99
N HIS A 237 -14.61 -38.30 -3.23
CA HIS A 237 -15.23 -37.27 -4.05
C HIS A 237 -15.36 -37.72 -5.51
N GLU A 238 -16.50 -37.38 -6.17
CA GLU A 238 -16.79 -37.75 -7.57
C GLU A 238 -15.68 -37.26 -8.53
N ASP A 239 -15.28 -36.01 -8.39
CA ASP A 239 -14.17 -35.43 -9.14
C ASP A 239 -12.85 -35.76 -8.42
N LYS A 240 -12.10 -36.73 -8.97
CA LYS A 240 -10.85 -37.21 -8.40
C LYS A 240 -9.76 -36.15 -8.36
N SER A 241 -9.76 -35.19 -9.28
CA SER A 241 -8.83 -34.04 -9.24
C SER A 241 -9.09 -33.15 -8.04
N ILE A 242 -10.37 -32.89 -7.73
CA ILE A 242 -10.77 -32.11 -6.55
C ILE A 242 -10.42 -32.87 -5.28
N GLY A 243 -10.72 -34.17 -5.23
CA GLY A 243 -10.44 -35.01 -4.07
C GLY A 243 -8.95 -35.03 -3.75
N ALA A 244 -8.12 -35.42 -4.72
CA ALA A 244 -6.66 -35.42 -4.57
C ALA A 244 -6.09 -34.06 -4.17
N TYR A 245 -6.56 -32.98 -4.82
CA TYR A 245 -6.16 -31.64 -4.44
C TYR A 245 -6.47 -31.30 -2.98
N LEU A 246 -7.67 -31.62 -2.48
CA LEU A 246 -8.06 -31.35 -1.10
C LEU A 246 -7.20 -32.14 -0.11
N VAL A 247 -6.93 -33.41 -0.41
CA VAL A 247 -6.05 -34.26 0.42
C VAL A 247 -4.65 -33.67 0.48
N LEU A 248 -4.04 -33.37 -0.68
CA LEU A 248 -2.69 -32.81 -0.73
C LEU A 248 -2.63 -31.43 -0.04
N LEU A 249 -3.68 -30.62 -0.14
CA LEU A 249 -3.75 -29.33 0.55
C LEU A 249 -3.69 -29.50 2.07
N PHE A 250 -4.39 -30.49 2.63
CA PHE A 250 -4.45 -30.75 4.07
C PHE A 250 -3.25 -31.56 4.59
N LEU A 251 -2.53 -32.29 3.74
CA LEU A 251 -1.31 -32.98 4.13
C LEU A 251 -0.07 -32.09 4.05
N THR A 252 -0.01 -31.18 3.07
CA THR A 252 1.16 -30.32 2.86
C THR A 252 1.07 -28.98 3.58
N GLY A 253 -0.15 -28.48 3.84
CA GLY A 253 -0.38 -27.13 4.34
C GLY A 253 0.00 -26.02 3.34
N ALA A 254 0.18 -26.35 2.06
CA ALA A 254 0.49 -25.37 1.02
C ALA A 254 -0.61 -24.30 0.88
N ARG A 255 -0.27 -23.16 0.30
CA ARG A 255 -1.33 -22.16 0.00
C ARG A 255 -2.18 -22.65 -1.16
N ASP A 256 -3.51 -22.47 -1.04
CA ASP A 256 -4.48 -22.90 -2.07
C ASP A 256 -4.00 -22.59 -3.51
N LYS A 257 -3.69 -21.33 -3.79
CA LYS A 257 -3.29 -20.92 -5.14
C LYS A 257 -1.92 -21.50 -5.55
N GLU A 258 -1.03 -21.66 -4.62
CA GLU A 258 0.30 -22.22 -4.88
C GLU A 258 0.19 -23.70 -5.28
N LEU A 259 -0.56 -24.52 -4.54
CA LEU A 259 -0.77 -25.94 -4.87
C LEU A 259 -1.64 -26.12 -6.12
N ARG A 260 -2.75 -25.42 -6.20
CA ARG A 260 -3.75 -25.57 -7.26
C ARG A 260 -3.22 -25.27 -8.67
N LEU A 261 -2.24 -24.39 -8.78
CA LEU A 261 -1.61 -24.01 -10.05
C LEU A 261 -0.35 -24.81 -10.37
N ARG A 262 -0.08 -25.93 -9.68
CA ARG A 262 1.07 -26.74 -9.99
C ARG A 262 0.90 -27.50 -11.30
N LEU A 263 2.00 -27.59 -12.03
CA LEU A 263 2.11 -28.37 -13.26
C LEU A 263 2.57 -29.78 -12.95
N LYS A 264 2.29 -30.71 -13.84
CA LYS A 264 2.81 -32.08 -13.75
C LYS A 264 4.35 -32.12 -13.73
N SER A 265 4.98 -31.20 -14.48
CA SER A 265 6.43 -31.03 -14.52
C SER A 265 7.04 -30.49 -13.21
N ASP A 266 6.22 -29.97 -12.28
CA ASP A 266 6.71 -29.50 -10.99
C ASP A 266 6.95 -30.65 -9.99
N VAL A 267 6.54 -31.89 -10.33
CA VAL A 267 6.75 -33.10 -9.54
C VAL A 267 8.00 -33.83 -10.02
N ASN A 268 8.96 -34.03 -9.12
CA ASN A 268 10.04 -34.97 -9.31
C ASN A 268 9.66 -36.28 -8.61
N TRP A 269 9.37 -37.31 -9.40
CA TRP A 269 8.89 -38.59 -8.91
C TRP A 269 9.99 -39.43 -8.25
N GLU A 270 11.26 -39.29 -8.66
CA GLU A 270 12.41 -39.97 -8.11
C GLU A 270 12.79 -39.39 -6.74
N GLU A 271 12.95 -38.08 -6.67
CA GLU A 271 13.28 -37.36 -5.45
C GLU A 271 12.06 -37.17 -4.53
N LYS A 272 10.87 -37.58 -4.96
CA LYS A 272 9.60 -37.44 -4.21
C LYS A 272 9.37 -36.00 -3.76
N THR A 273 9.52 -35.02 -4.68
CA THR A 273 9.36 -33.60 -4.37
C THR A 273 8.36 -32.91 -5.28
N LEU A 274 7.71 -31.88 -4.76
CA LEU A 274 6.87 -30.94 -5.51
C LEU A 274 7.46 -29.54 -5.36
N THR A 275 7.91 -28.97 -6.47
CA THR A 275 8.49 -27.62 -6.49
C THR A 275 7.43 -26.57 -6.77
N ILE A 276 7.39 -25.53 -5.94
CA ILE A 276 6.60 -24.31 -6.14
C ILE A 276 7.58 -23.20 -6.55
N PRO A 277 7.75 -22.91 -7.87
CA PRO A 277 8.84 -22.07 -8.34
C PRO A 277 8.71 -20.60 -7.89
N HIS A 278 7.48 -20.09 -7.74
CA HIS A 278 7.22 -18.71 -7.33
C HIS A 278 6.16 -18.66 -6.25
N THR A 279 6.59 -18.46 -5.02
CA THR A 279 5.66 -18.24 -3.90
C THR A 279 5.28 -16.76 -3.80
N LYS A 280 4.33 -16.45 -2.92
CA LYS A 280 3.93 -15.07 -2.62
C LYS A 280 5.13 -14.19 -2.16
N ASN A 281 6.17 -14.82 -1.61
CA ASN A 281 7.36 -14.16 -1.08
C ASN A 281 8.50 -14.03 -2.12
N GLY A 282 8.27 -14.47 -3.39
CA GLY A 282 9.25 -14.41 -4.47
C GLY A 282 10.29 -15.55 -4.46
N SER A 283 10.33 -16.39 -3.44
CA SER A 283 11.23 -17.56 -3.35
C SER A 283 10.59 -18.81 -3.91
N SER A 284 11.40 -19.82 -4.29
CA SER A 284 10.91 -21.17 -4.55
C SER A 284 10.67 -21.90 -3.24
N HIS A 285 9.78 -22.88 -3.25
CA HIS A 285 9.51 -23.77 -2.11
C HIS A 285 9.40 -25.21 -2.58
N VAL A 286 10.15 -26.10 -1.96
CA VAL A 286 10.12 -27.54 -2.23
C VAL A 286 9.34 -28.24 -1.11
N ILE A 287 8.35 -29.03 -1.50
CA ILE A 287 7.56 -29.88 -0.61
C ILE A 287 7.99 -31.32 -0.83
N TYR A 288 8.40 -32.01 0.24
CA TYR A 288 8.70 -33.43 0.20
C TYR A 288 7.41 -34.25 0.28
N LEU A 289 7.26 -35.20 -0.65
CA LEU A 289 6.06 -36.04 -0.80
C LEU A 289 6.32 -37.42 -0.20
N SER A 290 5.41 -37.88 0.65
CA SER A 290 5.39 -39.27 1.10
C SER A 290 4.89 -40.20 -0.02
N ASP A 291 5.15 -41.50 0.10
CA ASP A 291 4.62 -42.48 -0.87
C ASP A 291 3.12 -42.43 -0.96
N TYR A 292 2.42 -42.20 0.14
CA TYR A 292 0.97 -41.99 0.16
C TYR A 292 0.52 -40.79 -0.65
N MET A 293 1.24 -39.66 -0.57
CA MET A 293 0.94 -38.48 -1.37
C MET A 293 1.19 -38.76 -2.86
N LEU A 294 2.23 -39.52 -3.20
CA LEU A 294 2.50 -39.90 -4.59
C LEU A 294 1.43 -40.84 -5.16
N GLU A 295 0.92 -41.80 -4.37
CA GLU A 295 -0.20 -42.63 -4.76
C GLU A 295 -1.45 -41.83 -5.08
N ILE A 296 -1.78 -40.82 -4.24
CA ILE A 296 -2.86 -39.90 -4.47
C ILE A 296 -2.63 -39.10 -5.75
N LEU A 297 -1.42 -38.62 -6.00
CA LEU A 297 -1.10 -37.90 -7.24
C LEU A 297 -1.22 -38.79 -8.48
N ARG A 298 -0.85 -40.08 -8.38
CA ARG A 298 -1.03 -41.07 -9.48
C ARG A 298 -2.50 -41.38 -9.76
N SER A 299 -3.37 -41.26 -8.75
CA SER A 299 -4.81 -41.46 -8.92
C SER A 299 -5.53 -40.31 -9.62
N VAL A 300 -4.88 -39.15 -9.83
CA VAL A 300 -5.45 -38.00 -10.53
C VAL A 300 -5.64 -38.35 -12.01
N PRO A 301 -6.84 -38.15 -12.59
CA PRO A 301 -7.09 -38.48 -13.98
C PRO A 301 -6.14 -37.75 -14.94
N HIS A 302 -5.60 -38.49 -15.90
CA HIS A 302 -4.85 -37.88 -16.98
C HIS A 302 -5.83 -37.22 -17.96
N VAL A 303 -5.71 -35.90 -18.13
CA VAL A 303 -6.47 -35.15 -19.14
C VAL A 303 -5.51 -34.72 -20.24
N ALA A 304 -5.80 -35.11 -21.50
CA ALA A 304 -4.97 -34.77 -22.64
C ALA A 304 -4.87 -33.22 -22.79
N ASN A 305 -3.68 -32.74 -23.12
CA ASN A 305 -3.39 -31.30 -23.30
C ASN A 305 -3.70 -30.44 -22.10
N ASN A 306 -3.74 -31.02 -20.89
CA ASN A 306 -3.83 -30.25 -19.66
C ASN A 306 -2.51 -30.42 -18.86
N PRO A 307 -1.68 -29.35 -18.73
CA PRO A 307 -0.38 -29.43 -18.08
C PRO A 307 -0.48 -29.44 -16.54
N TYR A 308 -1.66 -29.11 -15.98
CA TYR A 308 -1.81 -28.94 -14.53
C TYR A 308 -1.83 -30.28 -13.80
N LEU A 309 -1.25 -30.30 -12.61
CA LEU A 309 -1.23 -31.45 -11.72
C LEU A 309 -2.66 -31.85 -11.31
N PHE A 310 -3.53 -30.87 -11.09
CA PHE A 310 -4.94 -31.06 -10.80
C PHE A 310 -5.76 -30.45 -11.95
N PRO A 311 -6.05 -31.22 -13.01
CA PRO A 311 -6.79 -30.70 -14.16
C PRO A 311 -8.24 -30.39 -13.81
N GLY A 312 -8.71 -29.22 -14.27
CA GLY A 312 -10.09 -28.79 -14.11
C GLY A 312 -10.97 -29.18 -15.29
N ARG A 313 -12.29 -28.96 -15.14
CA ARG A 313 -13.29 -29.25 -16.19
C ARG A 313 -13.11 -28.41 -17.46
N LYS A 314 -12.54 -27.20 -17.35
CA LYS A 314 -12.23 -26.34 -18.50
C LYS A 314 -10.93 -26.80 -19.16
N LYS A 315 -10.95 -26.97 -20.50
CA LYS A 315 -9.79 -27.41 -21.28
C LYS A 315 -8.54 -26.57 -20.98
N GLY A 316 -7.44 -27.23 -20.67
CA GLY A 316 -6.15 -26.60 -20.39
C GLY A 316 -6.13 -25.70 -19.14
N LYS A 317 -7.09 -25.84 -18.21
CA LYS A 317 -7.13 -25.06 -16.96
C LYS A 317 -7.03 -25.99 -15.75
N PRO A 318 -6.51 -25.47 -14.62
CA PRO A 318 -6.49 -26.20 -13.37
C PRO A 318 -7.87 -26.31 -12.75
N VAL A 319 -8.03 -27.19 -11.78
CA VAL A 319 -9.21 -27.22 -10.92
C VAL A 319 -9.52 -25.84 -10.34
N GLY A 320 -10.79 -25.43 -10.36
CA GLY A 320 -11.25 -24.21 -9.71
C GLY A 320 -11.06 -24.31 -8.18
N GLN A 321 -11.21 -23.20 -7.47
CA GLN A 321 -11.19 -23.25 -6.00
C GLN A 321 -12.38 -24.06 -5.48
N PRO A 322 -12.19 -25.25 -4.86
CA PRO A 322 -13.28 -26.19 -4.61
C PRO A 322 -14.04 -25.88 -3.32
N ARG A 323 -14.58 -24.64 -3.22
CA ARG A 323 -15.33 -24.20 -2.03
C ARG A 323 -16.58 -25.04 -1.78
N HIS A 324 -17.30 -25.41 -2.83
CA HIS A 324 -18.52 -26.21 -2.72
C HIS A 324 -18.20 -27.63 -2.24
N ALA A 325 -17.19 -28.28 -2.83
CA ALA A 325 -16.74 -29.62 -2.40
C ALA A 325 -16.28 -29.59 -0.93
N PHE A 326 -15.49 -28.61 -0.55
CA PHE A 326 -15.04 -28.45 0.83
C PHE A 326 -16.21 -28.24 1.80
N LYS A 327 -17.19 -27.42 1.43
CA LYS A 327 -18.41 -27.20 2.23
C LYS A 327 -19.25 -28.47 2.36
N ALA A 328 -19.40 -29.24 1.28
CA ALA A 328 -20.12 -30.51 1.29
C ALA A 328 -19.44 -31.55 2.20
N ILE A 329 -18.09 -31.63 2.17
CA ILE A 329 -17.35 -32.52 3.07
C ILE A 329 -17.54 -32.08 4.52
N LYS A 330 -17.42 -30.80 4.86
CA LYS A 330 -17.69 -30.30 6.20
C LYS A 330 -19.09 -30.69 6.70
N ALA A 331 -20.10 -30.56 5.84
CA ALA A 331 -21.48 -30.92 6.19
C ALA A 331 -21.62 -32.42 6.49
N LYS A 332 -20.96 -33.30 5.70
CA LYS A 332 -20.92 -34.75 5.96
C LYS A 332 -20.26 -35.10 7.29
N MET A 333 -19.28 -34.31 7.71
CA MET A 333 -18.58 -34.45 8.99
C MET A 333 -19.33 -33.79 10.17
N GLY A 334 -20.52 -33.21 9.95
CA GLY A 334 -21.24 -32.48 11.00
C GLY A 334 -20.55 -31.18 11.46
N LEU A 335 -19.57 -30.67 10.69
CA LEU A 335 -18.83 -29.48 11.09
C LEU A 335 -19.60 -28.20 10.74
N PRO A 336 -19.64 -27.21 11.65
CA PRO A 336 -20.41 -25.97 11.42
C PRO A 336 -19.83 -25.15 10.28
N ASP A 337 -20.72 -24.45 9.57
CA ASP A 337 -20.36 -23.47 8.54
C ASP A 337 -20.93 -22.10 8.90
N ILE A 338 -20.37 -21.49 9.96
CA ILE A 338 -20.83 -20.21 10.50
C ILE A 338 -19.96 -19.09 9.93
N PRO A 339 -20.51 -18.27 9.00
CA PRO A 339 -19.75 -17.16 8.42
C PRO A 339 -19.35 -16.13 9.49
N GLY A 340 -18.07 -15.81 9.57
CA GLY A 340 -17.54 -14.84 10.53
C GLY A 340 -17.03 -15.46 11.84
N ASP A 341 -17.39 -16.69 12.15
CA ASP A 341 -16.82 -17.41 13.28
C ASP A 341 -15.32 -17.68 13.04
N LYS A 342 -14.51 -17.44 14.06
CA LYS A 342 -13.06 -17.68 14.04
C LYS A 342 -12.71 -19.18 13.97
N ALA A 343 -13.56 -20.04 14.52
CA ALA A 343 -13.44 -21.48 14.47
C ALA A 343 -13.91 -22.07 13.13
N ASN A 344 -14.59 -21.28 12.29
CA ASN A 344 -15.09 -21.76 11.01
C ASN A 344 -13.95 -22.19 10.08
N LEU A 345 -13.99 -23.44 9.65
CA LEU A 345 -13.01 -24.00 8.73
C LEU A 345 -13.17 -23.45 7.32
N THR A 346 -12.06 -23.11 6.71
CA THR A 346 -11.94 -22.70 5.33
C THR A 346 -10.82 -23.48 4.65
N LEU A 347 -10.65 -23.37 3.32
CA LEU A 347 -9.50 -23.98 2.64
C LEU A 347 -8.14 -23.52 3.23
N HIS A 348 -8.08 -22.29 3.77
CA HIS A 348 -6.87 -21.83 4.46
C HIS A 348 -6.64 -22.52 5.81
N SER A 349 -7.68 -23.14 6.38
CA SER A 349 -7.55 -23.93 7.63
C SER A 349 -6.71 -25.21 7.44
N ALA A 350 -6.52 -25.67 6.19
CA ALA A 350 -5.56 -26.75 5.91
C ALA A 350 -4.17 -26.45 6.49
N ARG A 351 -3.70 -25.21 6.24
CA ARG A 351 -2.41 -24.75 6.75
C ARG A 351 -2.39 -24.62 8.28
N HIS A 352 -3.50 -24.21 8.88
CA HIS A 352 -3.64 -24.19 10.34
C HIS A 352 -3.68 -25.60 10.92
N THR A 353 -4.33 -26.54 10.25
CA THR A 353 -4.38 -27.96 10.65
C THR A 353 -2.99 -28.55 10.67
N VAL A 354 -2.23 -28.44 9.57
CA VAL A 354 -0.86 -28.95 9.50
C VAL A 354 0.03 -28.31 10.58
N GLY A 355 0.01 -26.97 10.70
CA GLY A 355 0.82 -26.29 11.71
C GLY A 355 0.45 -26.67 13.15
N SER A 356 -0.84 -26.85 13.44
CA SER A 356 -1.32 -27.21 14.77
C SER A 356 -0.99 -28.66 15.12
N LEU A 357 -1.20 -29.61 14.20
CA LEU A 357 -0.88 -31.02 14.43
C LEU A 357 0.62 -31.24 14.58
N LEU A 358 1.46 -30.64 13.74
CA LEU A 358 2.91 -30.72 13.90
C LEU A 358 3.38 -30.12 15.23
N ALA A 359 2.80 -28.99 15.66
CA ALA A 359 3.11 -28.39 16.95
C ALA A 359 2.69 -29.29 18.13
N SER A 360 1.52 -29.95 18.05
CA SER A 360 1.06 -30.89 19.09
C SER A 360 1.96 -32.14 19.20
N GLN A 361 2.56 -32.55 18.09
CA GLN A 361 3.56 -33.63 18.04
C GLN A 361 4.96 -33.15 18.46
N GLY A 362 5.13 -31.90 18.84
CA GLY A 362 6.37 -31.37 19.36
C GLY A 362 7.40 -30.97 18.30
N VAL A 363 7.00 -30.83 17.02
CA VAL A 363 7.88 -30.31 15.98
C VAL A 363 8.22 -28.85 16.29
N SER A 364 9.46 -28.45 16.05
CA SER A 364 9.91 -27.09 16.34
C SER A 364 9.16 -26.04 15.52
N LEU A 365 8.91 -24.84 16.10
CA LEU A 365 8.25 -23.76 15.36
C LEU A 365 9.07 -23.33 14.12
N HIS A 366 10.38 -23.52 14.15
CA HIS A 366 11.26 -23.24 13.01
C HIS A 366 11.00 -24.22 11.85
N ASP A 367 10.92 -25.51 12.15
CA ASP A 367 10.65 -26.55 11.13
C ASP A 367 9.23 -26.43 10.57
N ILE A 368 8.26 -26.13 11.45
CA ILE A 368 6.88 -25.80 11.01
C ILE A 368 6.89 -24.59 10.08
N ALA A 369 7.66 -23.53 10.37
CA ALA A 369 7.76 -22.36 9.52
C ALA A 369 8.37 -22.71 8.16
N LYS A 370 9.42 -23.53 8.12
CA LYS A 370 10.01 -24.04 6.87
C LYS A 370 9.01 -24.87 6.07
N GLN A 371 8.36 -25.85 6.71
CA GLN A 371 7.34 -26.70 6.07
C GLN A 371 6.22 -25.88 5.45
N LEU A 372 5.76 -24.88 6.15
CA LEU A 372 4.69 -24.00 5.68
C LEU A 372 5.18 -22.85 4.80
N ASN A 373 6.45 -22.70 4.54
CA ASN A 373 7.05 -21.55 3.83
C ASN A 373 6.53 -20.20 4.38
N HIS A 374 6.72 -19.99 5.69
CA HIS A 374 6.49 -18.71 6.34
C HIS A 374 7.73 -17.83 6.16
N ALA A 375 7.56 -16.63 5.60
CA ALA A 375 8.63 -15.65 5.48
C ALA A 375 9.07 -15.10 6.85
N ASP A 376 8.14 -15.08 7.82
CA ASP A 376 8.34 -14.58 9.17
C ASP A 376 7.82 -15.59 10.19
N LEU A 377 8.64 -15.87 11.20
CA LEU A 377 8.29 -16.73 12.35
C LEU A 377 7.08 -16.20 13.15
N SER A 378 6.77 -14.90 13.07
CA SER A 378 5.59 -14.32 13.71
C SER A 378 4.29 -15.02 13.29
N SER A 379 4.22 -15.45 12.02
CA SER A 379 3.10 -16.24 11.49
C SER A 379 2.96 -17.62 12.14
N THR A 380 4.05 -18.17 12.68
CA THR A 380 4.10 -19.49 13.31
C THR A 380 3.91 -19.42 14.84
N ARG A 381 4.12 -18.24 15.44
CA ARG A 381 3.93 -18.05 16.90
C ARG A 381 2.54 -18.43 17.40
N ARG A 382 1.52 -18.40 16.54
CA ARG A 382 0.15 -18.85 16.90
C ARG A 382 0.08 -20.30 17.38
N TYR A 383 1.04 -21.15 16.96
CA TYR A 383 1.11 -22.56 17.35
C TYR A 383 1.89 -22.79 18.66
N SER A 384 2.54 -21.77 19.21
CA SER A 384 3.36 -21.89 20.43
C SER A 384 2.58 -22.37 21.66
N LYS A 385 1.28 -22.08 21.73
CA LYS A 385 0.42 -22.54 22.82
C LYS A 385 0.18 -24.06 22.81
N LEU A 386 0.31 -24.70 21.65
CA LEU A 386 0.09 -26.14 21.49
C LEU A 386 1.32 -26.97 21.87
N THR A 387 2.47 -26.34 22.08
CA THR A 387 3.73 -27.00 22.52
C THR A 387 3.85 -27.13 24.04
N VAL A 388 2.79 -26.83 24.81
CA VAL A 388 2.82 -26.86 26.28
C VAL A 388 3.12 -28.28 26.83
N GLY A 389 2.58 -29.34 26.17
CA GLY A 389 2.87 -30.72 26.53
C GLY A 389 4.37 -31.01 26.51
N ARG A 390 5.10 -30.53 25.51
CA ARG A 390 6.54 -30.73 25.36
C ARG A 390 7.37 -29.98 26.41
N ARG A 391 6.87 -28.87 26.99
CA ARG A 391 7.56 -28.20 28.10
C ARG A 391 7.66 -29.14 29.33
N ARG A 392 6.62 -29.92 29.61
CA ARG A 392 6.63 -30.94 30.68
C ARG A 392 7.60 -32.07 30.35
N GLU A 393 7.57 -32.55 29.10
CA GLU A 393 8.48 -33.58 28.59
C GLU A 393 9.95 -33.14 28.62
N ILE A 394 10.24 -31.88 28.28
CA ILE A 394 11.61 -31.31 28.38
C ILE A 394 12.04 -31.27 29.86
N GLY A 395 11.16 -30.87 30.76
CA GLY A 395 11.44 -30.92 32.21
C GLY A 395 11.74 -32.32 32.70
N SER A 396 10.95 -33.31 32.28
CA SER A 396 11.24 -34.75 32.58
C SER A 396 12.58 -35.20 31.99
N ARG A 397 12.83 -34.92 30.71
CA ARG A 397 14.11 -35.35 30.06
C ARG A 397 15.33 -34.73 30.73
N LEU A 398 15.29 -33.48 31.15
CA LEU A 398 16.38 -32.88 31.93
C LEU A 398 16.52 -33.59 33.28
N SER A 399 15.43 -33.89 33.94
CA SER A 399 15.41 -34.67 35.16
C SER A 399 16.00 -36.07 34.95
N ASP A 400 15.57 -36.77 33.89
CA ASP A 400 16.04 -38.11 33.55
C ASP A 400 17.52 -38.12 33.16
N MET A 401 18.02 -37.09 32.49
CA MET A 401 19.47 -36.94 32.20
C MET A 401 20.31 -36.79 33.44
N VAL A 402 19.80 -36.17 34.49
CA VAL A 402 20.49 -35.96 35.75
C VAL A 402 20.26 -37.14 36.70
N THR A 403 19.09 -37.78 36.63
CA THR A 403 18.71 -38.92 37.47
C THR A 403 19.04 -40.27 36.84
N ALA A 404 19.68 -40.35 35.66
CA ALA A 404 20.36 -41.56 35.18
C ALA A 404 21.55 -41.85 36.10
N LYS A 405 21.21 -42.31 37.29
CA LYS A 405 21.91 -42.68 38.49
C LYS A 405 23.44 -42.53 38.50
N PRO A 406 23.96 -41.66 39.37
CA PRO A 406 24.86 -42.17 40.38
C PRO A 406 24.01 -42.75 41.51
N GLU A 407 24.29 -43.97 41.95
CA GLU A 407 23.87 -44.47 43.26
C GLU A 407 24.37 -43.49 44.33
N ILE A 408 23.48 -42.63 44.81
CA ILE A 408 23.79 -41.83 45.98
C ILE A 408 23.67 -42.80 47.15
N ARG A 409 24.80 -43.39 47.58
CA ARG A 409 24.91 -44.06 48.86
C ARG A 409 25.02 -42.96 49.92
N TRP A 410 23.96 -42.83 50.70
CA TRP A 410 24.01 -42.06 51.95
C TRP A 410 24.72 -42.94 52.99
N GLU A 411 25.97 -42.60 53.35
CA GLU A 411 26.60 -43.10 54.57
C GLU A 411 26.07 -42.35 55.78
#